data_259f9dc3458a708cd62086a96affc94e
#
_entry.id   259f9dc3458a708cd62086a96affc94e
#
_cell.length_a   1.000
_cell.length_b   1.000
_cell.length_c   1.000
_cell.angle_alpha   90.00
_cell.angle_beta   90.00
_cell.angle_gamma   90.00
#
_symmetry.space_group_name_H-M   'P 1'
#
loop_
_entity.id
_entity.type
_entity.pdbx_description
1 polymer ?
#
loop_
_entity_poly.entity_id
_entity_poly.type
_entity_poly.pdbx_seq_one_letter_code
_entity_poly.pdbx_strand_id
1 'polypeptide(L)'
;MTTSELIRKLCKEQNITIAELARRIGQTRQNLYKKLQRETLSIEEMKQIADALGVVFEQSFTLPDGNKYTIRNEGMTNEDNR
;
A
#
# COMPACT_ATOMS: atom_id res chain seq x y z
N MET A 1 -5.47 5.13 12.25
CA MET A 1 -4.63 5.67 11.17
C MET A 1 -5.34 5.50 9.84
N THR A 2 -5.42 6.53 9.04
CA THR A 2 -6.05 6.45 7.73
C THR A 2 -5.05 5.91 6.70
N THR A 3 -5.58 5.50 5.54
CA THR A 3 -4.72 5.08 4.44
C THR A 3 -3.77 6.19 4.04
N SER A 4 -4.29 7.42 3.97
CA SER A 4 -3.48 8.58 3.61
C SER A 4 -2.32 8.77 4.58
N GLU A 5 -2.60 8.69 5.87
CA GLU A 5 -1.57 8.83 6.88
C GLU A 5 -0.51 7.74 6.76
N LEU A 6 -0.96 6.52 6.48
CA LEU A 6 -0.04 5.40 6.33
C LEU A 6 0.91 5.61 5.15
N ILE A 7 0.36 6.03 4.01
CA ILE A 7 1.16 6.25 2.81
C ILE A 7 2.15 7.40 3.03
N ARG A 8 1.69 8.48 3.66
CA ARG A 8 2.59 9.62 3.94
C ARG A 8 3.71 9.22 4.87
N LYS A 9 3.40 8.38 5.85
CA LYS A 9 4.42 7.90 6.78
C LYS A 9 5.45 7.04 6.06
N LEU A 10 5.00 6.17 5.15
CA LEU A 10 5.91 5.34 4.37
C LEU A 10 6.85 6.19 3.52
N CYS A 11 6.29 7.21 2.85
CA CYS A 11 7.11 8.10 2.03
C CYS A 11 8.15 8.81 2.89
N LYS A 12 7.76 9.26 4.05
CA LYS A 12 8.69 9.95 4.95
C LYS A 12 9.80 9.00 5.39
N GLU A 13 9.44 7.76 5.74
CA GLU A 13 10.43 6.77 6.14
C GLU A 13 11.45 6.51 5.05
N GLN A 14 11.02 6.55 3.80
CA GLN A 14 11.90 6.26 2.69
C GLN A 14 12.47 7.51 2.03
N ASN A 15 12.23 8.66 2.63
CA ASN A 15 12.78 9.93 2.13
C ASN A 15 12.37 10.23 0.71
N ILE A 16 11.12 10.01 0.38
CA ILE A 16 10.61 10.37 -0.95
C ILE A 16 9.38 11.25 -0.77
N THR A 17 9.07 12.02 -1.81
CA THR A 17 7.88 12.86 -1.80
C THR A 17 6.70 12.11 -2.39
N ILE A 18 5.51 12.63 -2.15
CA ILE A 18 4.31 12.08 -2.77
C ILE A 18 4.43 12.19 -4.30
N ALA A 19 5.04 13.28 -4.79
CA ALA A 19 5.25 13.43 -6.23
C ALA A 19 6.13 12.33 -6.79
N GLU A 20 7.18 11.96 -6.07
CA GLU A 20 8.05 10.88 -6.50
C GLU A 20 7.33 9.55 -6.49
N LEU A 21 6.53 9.30 -5.46
CA LEU A 21 5.74 8.07 -5.41
C LEU A 21 4.78 8.01 -6.58
N ALA A 22 4.10 9.12 -6.87
CA ALA A 22 3.17 9.16 -8.00
C ALA A 22 3.89 8.79 -9.29
N ARG A 23 5.07 9.34 -9.50
CA ARG A 23 5.85 9.04 -10.69
C ARG A 23 6.16 7.55 -10.78
N ARG A 24 6.54 6.95 -9.67
CA ARG A 24 6.92 5.54 -9.66
C ARG A 24 5.75 4.60 -9.98
N ILE A 25 4.53 5.00 -9.63
CA ILE A 25 3.38 4.15 -9.91
C ILE A 25 2.60 4.62 -11.14
N GLY A 26 3.19 5.53 -11.93
CA GLY A 26 2.62 5.93 -13.20
C GLY A 26 1.41 6.84 -13.08
N GLN A 27 1.31 7.62 -12.03
CA GLN A 27 0.23 8.58 -11.84
C GLN A 27 0.78 9.98 -11.75
N THR A 28 -0.08 10.96 -11.99
CA THR A 28 0.30 12.34 -11.75
C THR A 28 0.23 12.61 -10.25
N ARG A 29 1.02 13.59 -9.83
CA ARG A 29 1.02 14.03 -8.43
C ARG A 29 -0.39 14.44 -7.99
N GLN A 30 -1.09 15.16 -8.86
CA GLN A 30 -2.43 15.65 -8.54
C GLN A 30 -3.42 14.52 -8.35
N ASN A 31 -3.35 13.50 -9.22
CA ASN A 31 -4.21 12.35 -9.10
C ASN A 31 -3.99 11.63 -7.77
N LEU A 32 -2.73 11.36 -7.46
CA LEU A 32 -2.42 10.65 -6.21
C LEU A 32 -2.85 11.48 -5.01
N TYR A 33 -2.61 12.78 -5.07
CA TYR A 33 -3.00 13.68 -3.99
C TYR A 33 -4.50 13.64 -3.72
N LYS A 34 -5.29 13.67 -4.80
CA LYS A 34 -6.74 13.62 -4.67
C LYS A 34 -7.20 12.30 -4.05
N LYS A 35 -6.59 11.20 -4.50
CA LYS A 35 -6.95 9.89 -3.97
C LYS A 35 -6.61 9.78 -2.49
N LEU A 36 -5.49 10.34 -2.09
CA LEU A 36 -5.12 10.35 -0.69
C LEU A 36 -6.10 11.18 0.13
N GLN A 37 -6.47 12.36 -0.37
CA GLN A 37 -7.42 13.21 0.33
C GLN A 37 -8.78 12.56 0.50
N ARG A 38 -9.23 11.84 -0.53
CA ARG A 38 -10.55 11.22 -0.53
C ARG A 38 -10.54 9.81 0.03
N GLU A 39 -9.37 9.28 0.38
CA GLU A 39 -9.23 7.91 0.87
C GLU A 39 -9.81 6.91 -0.14
N THR A 40 -9.48 7.10 -1.42
CA THR A 40 -10.06 6.29 -2.49
C THR A 40 -9.02 5.44 -3.22
N LEU A 41 -7.87 5.20 -2.61
CA LEU A 41 -6.90 4.29 -3.21
C LEU A 41 -7.47 2.89 -3.28
N SER A 42 -7.33 2.28 -4.45
CA SER A 42 -7.81 0.91 -4.63
C SER A 42 -6.78 -0.07 -4.07
N ILE A 43 -7.20 -1.32 -3.92
CA ILE A 43 -6.29 -2.38 -3.48
C ILE A 43 -5.16 -2.55 -4.50
N GLU A 44 -5.48 -2.46 -5.79
CA GLU A 44 -4.46 -2.56 -6.83
C GLU A 44 -3.43 -1.46 -6.69
N GLU A 45 -3.88 -0.25 -6.39
CA GLU A 45 -2.96 0.86 -6.19
C GLU A 45 -2.11 0.69 -4.94
N MET A 46 -2.69 0.11 -3.89
CA MET A 46 -1.92 -0.18 -2.68
C MET A 46 -0.81 -1.19 -2.98
N LYS A 47 -1.10 -2.19 -3.81
CA LYS A 47 -0.10 -3.17 -4.21
C LYS A 47 1.00 -2.52 -5.04
N GLN A 48 0.62 -1.61 -5.95
CA GLN A 48 1.60 -0.89 -6.76
C GLN A 48 2.53 -0.05 -5.89
N ILE A 49 1.96 0.60 -4.89
CA ILE A 49 2.75 1.39 -3.96
C ILE A 49 3.72 0.50 -3.19
N ALA A 50 3.25 -0.64 -2.72
CA ALA A 50 4.11 -1.57 -1.99
C ALA A 50 5.26 -2.03 -2.86
N ASP A 51 4.98 -2.39 -4.12
CA ASP A 51 6.03 -2.80 -5.04
C ASP A 51 7.03 -1.68 -5.28
N ALA A 52 6.52 -0.46 -5.49
CA ALA A 52 7.39 0.68 -5.78
C ALA A 52 8.30 1.03 -4.60
N LEU A 53 7.82 0.80 -3.39
CA LEU A 53 8.58 1.15 -2.18
C LEU A 53 9.32 -0.04 -1.59
N GLY A 54 9.18 -1.23 -2.18
CA GLY A 54 9.87 -2.40 -1.67
C GLY A 54 9.36 -2.89 -0.34
N VAL A 55 8.09 -2.67 -0.06
CA VAL A 55 7.48 -3.12 1.19
C VAL A 55 6.35 -4.10 0.89
N VAL A 56 5.89 -4.79 1.90
CA VAL A 56 4.82 -5.77 1.76
C VAL A 56 3.50 -5.14 2.17
N PHE A 57 2.50 -5.27 1.31
CA PHE A 57 1.14 -4.86 1.63
C PHE A 57 0.35 -6.10 2.00
N GLU A 58 -0.34 -6.05 3.13
CA GLU A 58 -1.13 -7.18 3.61
C GLU A 58 -2.58 -6.77 3.78
N GLN A 59 -3.46 -7.70 3.46
CA GLN A 59 -4.89 -7.57 3.77
C GLN A 59 -5.25 -8.75 4.64
N SER A 60 -5.97 -8.51 5.71
CA SER A 60 -6.31 -9.61 6.61
C SER A 60 -7.64 -9.38 7.28
N PHE A 61 -8.28 -10.50 7.63
CA PHE A 61 -9.42 -10.50 8.53
C PHE A 61 -9.05 -11.34 9.74
N THR A 62 -9.34 -10.83 10.91
CA THR A 62 -9.13 -11.58 12.14
C THR A 62 -10.49 -11.94 12.71
N LEU A 63 -10.72 -13.21 12.90
CA LEU A 63 -12.00 -13.70 13.41
C LEU A 63 -12.06 -13.57 14.93
N PRO A 64 -13.27 -13.63 15.52
CA PRO A 64 -13.39 -13.51 16.98
C PRO A 64 -12.60 -14.55 17.76
N ASP A 65 -12.36 -15.72 17.17
CA ASP A 65 -11.60 -16.77 17.85
C ASP A 65 -10.11 -16.63 17.69
N GLY A 66 -9.65 -15.55 17.03
CA GLY A 66 -8.23 -15.29 16.85
C GLY A 66 -7.65 -15.78 15.55
N ASN A 67 -8.38 -16.57 14.78
CA ASN A 67 -7.89 -17.01 13.48
C ASN A 67 -7.78 -15.83 12.52
N LYS A 68 -6.77 -15.88 11.68
CA LYS A 68 -6.48 -14.75 10.80
C LYS A 68 -6.22 -15.25 9.39
N TYR A 69 -6.88 -14.64 8.43
CA TYR A 69 -6.67 -14.93 7.01
C TYR A 69 -5.99 -13.72 6.39
N THR A 70 -4.84 -13.93 5.76
CA THR A 70 -4.01 -12.85 5.26
C THR A 70 -3.65 -13.08 3.80
N ILE A 71 -3.72 -12.01 3.01
CA ILE A 71 -3.22 -11.99 1.63
C ILE A 71 -2.08 -10.99 1.59
N ARG A 72 -0.98 -11.39 0.97
CA ARG A 72 0.18 -10.52 0.78
C ARG A 72 0.46 -10.32 -0.68
N ASN A 73 1.01 -9.18 -1.02
CA ASN A 73 1.37 -8.91 -2.41
C ASN A 73 2.86 -9.08 -2.65
N GLU A 74 3.56 -9.83 -1.81
CA GLU A 74 4.98 -9.93 -1.97
C GLU A 74 5.36 -10.96 -3.00
N GLY A 75 4.79 -10.93 -4.06
CA GLY A 75 5.24 -11.72 -5.15
C GLY A 75 5.17 -13.16 -4.84
N MET A 76 6.02 -13.90 -5.37
CA MET A 76 6.07 -15.22 -5.42
C MET A 76 6.31 -15.93 -4.23
N THR A 77 6.17 -15.53 -3.29
CA THR A 77 6.45 -16.36 -2.28
C THR A 77 5.31 -17.11 -1.82
N ASN A 78 5.17 -17.47 -1.85
CA ASN A 78 4.56 -18.03 -1.31
C ASN A 78 4.31 -18.91 -0.93
N GLU A 79 4.59 -19.20 -1.02
CA GLU A 79 4.51 -19.88 -0.62
C GLU A 79 4.08 -20.24 0.23
N ASP A 80 4.13 -20.30 0.38
CA ASP A 80 3.82 -20.62 1.20
C ASP A 80 2.95 -20.63 1.63
N ASN A 81 2.65 -20.60 1.44
CA ASN A 81 1.83 -20.63 1.78
C ASN A 81 1.08 -21.05 1.78
N ARG A 82 1.01 -21.38 1.63
CA ARG A 82 0.33 -21.94 1.67
C ARG A 82 -0.25 -22.17 2.09
#